data_a07a72966b9b4e47868db7f0f6977a2f
#
_entry.id   a07a72966b9b4e47868db7f0f6977a2f
#
_cell.length_a   1.000
_cell.length_b   1.000
_cell.length_c   1.000
_cell.angle_alpha   90.00
_cell.angle_beta   90.00
_cell.angle_gamma   90.00
#
_symmetry.space_group_name_H-M   'P 1'
#
loop_
_entity.id
_entity.type
_entity.pdbx_description
1 polymer ?
#
loop_
_entity_poly.entity_id
_entity_poly.type
_entity_poly.pdbx_seq_one_letter_code
_entity_poly.pdbx_strand_id
1 'polypeptide(L)'
;MDLRQMEHFLAVAEEQQFTRAAALRRVSQSGLSASIRTLEDELETTLFTRTTRSVELTEAGRALLPHARSLVAQAAAGKDAVVATKGEVVGELRLGAEQCLGVVDIPELLARFYARYPKVRVAFLQAGTLELLDLVRAGELDVAFVADSPDAPRSNAPLAHRVLATEPMVALCSPHSVLAKRSRVSWEDLANEVFVDFHLSWAMRAINDKAFAERGISRDLRFTVNDVHTLLDMIHRQLGVALVPRPIASKPQAEGLVVLPLDGERPPGWTLSVATASGEADASLAQRLVELLA
;
A
#
# COMPACT_ATOMS: atom_id res chain seq x y z
N MET A 1 27.14 -17.05 3.02
CA MET A 1 25.86 -16.33 3.27
C MET A 1 24.79 -17.33 3.65
N ASP A 2 24.18 -17.19 4.82
CA ASP A 2 23.12 -18.09 5.32
C ASP A 2 21.91 -17.32 5.86
N LEU A 3 20.81 -18.02 6.14
CA LEU A 3 19.57 -17.43 6.60
C LEU A 3 19.73 -16.72 7.96
N ARG A 4 20.56 -17.25 8.85
CA ARG A 4 20.81 -16.67 10.18
C ARG A 4 21.55 -15.35 10.07
N GLN A 5 22.48 -15.23 9.12
CA GLN A 5 23.16 -13.97 8.82
C GLN A 5 22.17 -12.92 8.28
N MET A 6 21.19 -13.33 7.43
CA MET A 6 20.13 -12.43 6.96
C MET A 6 19.25 -11.96 8.12
N GLU A 7 18.86 -12.84 9.02
CA GLU A 7 18.09 -12.47 10.21
C GLU A 7 18.86 -11.51 11.13
N HIS A 8 20.16 -11.73 11.32
CA HIS A 8 21.01 -10.81 12.09
C HIS A 8 21.15 -9.44 11.42
N PHE A 9 21.35 -9.43 10.09
CA PHE A 9 21.43 -8.21 9.29
C PHE A 9 20.13 -7.38 9.42
N LEU A 10 18.97 -8.01 9.27
CA LEU A 10 17.67 -7.36 9.41
C LEU A 10 17.49 -6.78 10.82
N ALA A 11 17.81 -7.54 11.86
CA ALA A 11 17.68 -7.06 13.23
C ALA A 11 18.56 -5.82 13.51
N VAL A 12 19.78 -5.76 12.95
CA VAL A 12 20.64 -4.56 13.08
C VAL A 12 20.10 -3.40 12.28
N ALA A 13 19.56 -3.65 11.07
CA ALA A 13 18.98 -2.62 10.22
C ALA A 13 17.73 -1.95 10.87
N GLU A 14 16.90 -2.75 11.53
CA GLU A 14 15.68 -2.28 12.21
C GLU A 14 15.98 -1.57 13.53
N GLU A 15 16.82 -2.19 14.38
CA GLU A 15 17.13 -1.64 15.70
C GLU A 15 18.16 -0.48 15.67
N GLN A 16 18.91 -0.34 14.57
CA GLN A 16 19.99 0.64 14.41
C GLN A 16 21.01 0.63 15.56
N GLN A 17 21.05 -0.49 16.28
CA GLN A 17 21.91 -0.69 17.45
C GLN A 17 22.22 -2.17 17.68
N PHE A 18 23.51 -2.55 17.64
CA PHE A 18 23.95 -3.94 17.79
C PHE A 18 23.51 -4.61 19.09
N THR A 19 23.50 -3.87 20.21
CA THR A 19 23.11 -4.42 21.52
C THR A 19 21.61 -4.78 21.55
N ARG A 20 20.75 -3.91 21.01
CA ARG A 20 19.30 -4.16 20.94
C ARG A 20 18.98 -5.28 19.97
N ALA A 21 19.61 -5.29 18.80
CA ALA A 21 19.47 -6.35 17.82
C ALA A 21 19.90 -7.73 18.39
N ALA A 22 21.00 -7.78 19.15
CA ALA A 22 21.46 -9.00 19.80
C ALA A 22 20.47 -9.51 20.85
N ALA A 23 19.90 -8.62 21.67
CA ALA A 23 18.86 -8.95 22.62
C ALA A 23 17.60 -9.49 21.93
N LEU A 24 17.15 -8.85 20.85
CA LEU A 24 16.01 -9.29 20.03
C LEU A 24 16.22 -10.70 19.48
N ARG A 25 17.44 -10.99 18.97
CA ARG A 25 17.80 -12.30 18.39
C ARG A 25 18.26 -13.33 19.43
N ARG A 26 18.27 -12.97 20.72
CA ARG A 26 18.69 -13.83 21.85
C ARG A 26 20.11 -14.39 21.68
N VAL A 27 21.03 -13.58 21.21
CA VAL A 27 22.46 -13.89 21.04
C VAL A 27 23.34 -12.87 21.79
N SER A 28 24.63 -13.16 21.94
CA SER A 28 25.58 -12.17 22.46
C SER A 28 25.83 -11.07 21.40
N GLN A 29 26.06 -9.83 21.84
CA GLN A 29 26.41 -8.73 20.95
C GLN A 29 27.67 -9.04 20.13
N SER A 30 28.66 -9.70 20.72
CA SER A 30 29.89 -10.14 20.04
C SER A 30 29.59 -11.20 18.97
N GLY A 31 28.70 -12.15 19.24
CA GLY A 31 28.25 -13.16 18.27
C GLY A 31 27.51 -12.59 17.09
N LEU A 32 26.58 -11.64 17.36
CA LEU A 32 25.87 -10.93 16.30
C LEU A 32 26.85 -10.09 15.44
N SER A 33 27.77 -9.36 16.09
CA SER A 33 28.77 -8.55 15.37
C SER A 33 29.72 -9.40 14.53
N ALA A 34 30.12 -10.57 15.01
CA ALA A 34 30.92 -11.54 14.26
C ALA A 34 30.15 -12.07 13.03
N SER A 35 28.87 -12.41 13.21
CA SER A 35 28.02 -12.88 12.12
C SER A 35 27.88 -11.83 11.00
N ILE A 36 27.67 -10.56 11.36
CA ILE A 36 27.61 -9.46 10.38
C ILE A 36 28.95 -9.28 9.69
N ARG A 37 30.08 -9.31 10.44
CA ARG A 37 31.42 -9.19 9.85
C ARG A 37 31.69 -10.31 8.85
N THR A 38 31.37 -11.57 9.18
CA THR A 38 31.51 -12.70 8.25
C THR A 38 30.68 -12.50 6.98
N LEU A 39 29.49 -11.90 7.08
CA LEU A 39 28.65 -11.57 5.92
C LEU A 39 29.30 -10.46 5.09
N GLU A 40 29.82 -9.40 5.73
CA GLU A 40 30.52 -8.31 5.06
C GLU A 40 31.81 -8.79 4.35
N ASP A 41 32.57 -9.70 5.00
CA ASP A 41 33.77 -10.32 4.43
C ASP A 41 33.43 -11.17 3.20
N GLU A 42 32.34 -11.95 3.24
CA GLU A 42 31.89 -12.79 2.13
C GLU A 42 31.39 -11.96 0.93
N LEU A 43 30.76 -10.81 1.21
CA LEU A 43 30.28 -9.88 0.17
C LEU A 43 31.34 -8.86 -0.28
N GLU A 44 32.54 -8.90 0.32
CA GLU A 44 33.66 -8.00 0.07
C GLU A 44 33.25 -6.51 0.19
N THR A 45 32.27 -6.21 1.06
CA THR A 45 31.78 -4.84 1.26
C THR A 45 31.19 -4.66 2.66
N THR A 46 31.19 -3.44 3.17
CA THR A 46 30.54 -3.10 4.43
C THR A 46 29.05 -2.82 4.22
N LEU A 47 28.20 -3.39 5.07
CA LEU A 47 26.76 -3.21 5.05
C LEU A 47 26.28 -2.11 6.01
N PHE A 48 27.08 -1.82 7.04
CA PHE A 48 26.76 -0.80 8.04
C PHE A 48 27.89 0.20 8.22
N THR A 49 27.53 1.47 8.29
CA THR A 49 28.38 2.54 8.80
C THR A 49 28.18 2.63 10.31
N ARG A 50 29.27 2.49 11.09
CA ARG A 50 29.24 2.55 12.56
C ARG A 50 29.79 3.89 13.02
N THR A 51 28.97 4.70 13.65
CA THR A 51 29.41 5.88 14.37
C THR A 51 29.31 5.62 15.88
N THR A 52 29.86 6.52 16.70
CA THR A 52 29.75 6.44 18.16
C THR A 52 28.31 6.63 18.66
N ARG A 53 27.38 7.06 17.80
CA ARG A 53 25.99 7.41 18.15
C ARG A 53 24.94 6.64 17.38
N SER A 54 25.25 6.12 16.20
CA SER A 54 24.26 5.44 15.32
C SER A 54 24.90 4.34 14.49
N VAL A 55 24.08 3.39 14.07
CA VAL A 55 24.39 2.38 13.06
C VAL A 55 23.44 2.62 11.90
N GLU A 56 24.01 2.85 10.72
CA GLU A 56 23.25 3.17 9.51
C GLU A 56 23.64 2.22 8.37
N LEU A 57 22.67 1.92 7.51
CA LEU A 57 22.95 1.13 6.31
C LEU A 57 23.83 1.91 5.32
N THR A 58 24.84 1.25 4.77
CA THR A 58 25.56 1.71 3.58
C THR A 58 24.67 1.61 2.34
N GLU A 59 25.15 2.04 1.18
CA GLU A 59 24.48 1.81 -0.10
C GLU A 59 24.33 0.31 -0.38
N ALA A 60 25.39 -0.48 -0.13
CA ALA A 60 25.34 -1.95 -0.23
C ALA A 60 24.35 -2.56 0.76
N GLY A 61 24.28 -2.06 1.99
CA GLY A 61 23.28 -2.48 2.98
C GLY A 61 21.86 -2.20 2.52
N ARG A 62 21.61 -1.01 1.96
CA ARG A 62 20.28 -0.68 1.39
C ARG A 62 19.92 -1.55 0.20
N ALA A 63 20.89 -1.91 -0.64
CA ALA A 63 20.67 -2.83 -1.74
C ALA A 63 20.35 -4.26 -1.26
N LEU A 64 21.04 -4.75 -0.21
CA LEU A 64 20.81 -6.08 0.34
C LEU A 64 19.47 -6.19 1.09
N LEU A 65 18.98 -5.11 1.69
CA LEU A 65 17.84 -5.11 2.59
C LEU A 65 16.58 -5.80 2.03
N PRO A 66 16.09 -5.47 0.83
CA PRO A 66 14.90 -6.14 0.26
C PRO A 66 15.14 -7.63 -0.01
N HIS A 67 16.34 -8.01 -0.42
CA HIS A 67 16.70 -9.40 -0.67
C HIS A 67 16.78 -10.22 0.63
N ALA A 68 17.36 -9.66 1.69
CA ALA A 68 17.42 -10.31 3.00
C ALA A 68 16.01 -10.56 3.57
N ARG A 69 15.11 -9.59 3.45
CA ARG A 69 13.69 -9.73 3.86
C ARG A 69 13.00 -10.83 3.06
N SER A 70 13.16 -10.83 1.74
CA SER A 70 12.58 -11.86 0.87
C SER A 70 13.07 -13.26 1.23
N LEU A 71 14.37 -13.45 1.48
CA LEU A 71 14.95 -14.75 1.86
C LEU A 71 14.38 -15.26 3.18
N VAL A 72 14.26 -14.40 4.20
CA VAL A 72 13.71 -14.79 5.51
C VAL A 72 12.21 -15.10 5.37
N ALA A 73 11.46 -14.32 4.61
CA ALA A 73 10.04 -14.57 4.34
C ALA A 73 9.82 -15.89 3.60
N GLN A 74 10.61 -16.17 2.56
CA GLN A 74 10.53 -17.44 1.81
C GLN A 74 10.85 -18.65 2.67
N ALA A 75 11.83 -18.55 3.58
CA ALA A 75 12.13 -19.63 4.51
C ALA A 75 11.00 -19.88 5.50
N ALA A 76 10.33 -18.83 5.98
CA ALA A 76 9.12 -18.94 6.80
C ALA A 76 7.97 -19.61 6.02
N ALA A 77 7.69 -19.13 4.79
CA ALA A 77 6.69 -19.72 3.91
C ALA A 77 6.94 -21.21 3.61
N GLY A 78 8.20 -21.60 3.42
CA GLY A 78 8.57 -23.00 3.23
C GLY A 78 8.24 -23.88 4.45
N LYS A 79 8.45 -23.37 5.67
CA LYS A 79 8.04 -24.07 6.91
C LYS A 79 6.52 -24.20 6.99
N ASP A 80 5.79 -23.12 6.69
CA ASP A 80 4.33 -23.08 6.72
C ASP A 80 3.72 -24.04 5.68
N ALA A 81 4.31 -24.12 4.48
CA ALA A 81 3.91 -25.08 3.45
C ALA A 81 4.04 -26.54 3.93
N VAL A 82 5.11 -26.87 4.65
CA VAL A 82 5.29 -28.23 5.25
C VAL A 82 4.24 -28.46 6.34
N VAL A 83 3.94 -27.49 7.18
CA VAL A 83 2.87 -27.60 8.20
C VAL A 83 1.51 -27.78 7.54
N ALA A 84 1.24 -27.08 6.47
CA ALA A 84 -0.01 -27.19 5.72
C ALA A 84 -0.26 -28.60 5.15
N THR A 85 0.78 -29.40 4.88
CA THR A 85 0.61 -30.81 4.47
C THR A 85 -0.05 -31.69 5.56
N LYS A 86 -0.04 -31.21 6.81
CA LYS A 86 -0.71 -31.89 7.96
C LYS A 86 -2.16 -31.44 8.14
N GLY A 87 -2.72 -30.69 7.18
CA GLY A 87 -4.10 -30.21 7.20
C GLY A 87 -4.33 -28.93 8.01
N GLU A 88 -3.29 -28.34 8.58
CA GLU A 88 -3.39 -27.08 9.32
C GLU A 88 -2.66 -25.96 8.60
N VAL A 89 -3.35 -24.89 8.26
CA VAL A 89 -2.75 -23.67 7.75
C VAL A 89 -2.43 -22.75 8.93
N VAL A 90 -1.15 -22.49 9.12
CA VAL A 90 -0.63 -21.58 10.17
C VAL A 90 0.33 -20.59 9.53
N GLY A 91 0.67 -19.53 10.24
CA GLY A 91 1.65 -18.54 9.77
C GLY A 91 1.18 -17.12 10.02
N GLU A 92 1.83 -16.16 9.40
CA GLU A 92 1.48 -14.74 9.45
C GLU A 92 1.26 -14.21 8.03
N LEU A 93 0.10 -13.56 7.82
CA LEU A 93 -0.23 -12.83 6.60
C LEU A 93 -0.10 -11.33 6.87
N ARG A 94 0.78 -10.65 6.16
CA ARG A 94 0.99 -9.20 6.24
C ARG A 94 0.29 -8.54 5.07
N LEU A 95 -0.83 -7.89 5.36
CA LEU A 95 -1.73 -7.28 4.38
C LEU A 95 -1.68 -5.77 4.46
N GLY A 96 -1.50 -5.11 3.33
CA GLY A 96 -1.69 -3.68 3.17
C GLY A 96 -2.93 -3.34 2.36
N ALA A 97 -3.58 -2.22 2.67
CA ALA A 97 -4.66 -1.70 1.83
C ALA A 97 -4.75 -0.19 1.90
N GLU A 98 -5.06 0.45 0.77
CA GLU A 98 -5.55 1.83 0.81
C GLU A 98 -6.89 1.90 1.53
N GLN A 99 -7.19 3.08 2.04
CA GLN A 99 -8.46 3.34 2.70
C GLN A 99 -9.61 3.41 1.69
N CYS A 100 -10.75 2.83 2.06
CA CYS A 100 -11.99 3.02 1.31
C CYS A 100 -11.96 2.60 -0.16
N LEU A 101 -11.47 1.42 -0.46
CA LEU A 101 -11.41 0.88 -1.83
C LEU A 101 -12.78 0.80 -2.53
N GLY A 102 -13.88 0.72 -1.77
CA GLY A 102 -15.26 0.81 -2.28
C GLY A 102 -15.73 -0.40 -3.07
N VAL A 103 -14.83 -1.11 -3.73
CA VAL A 103 -15.11 -2.31 -4.54
C VAL A 103 -14.86 -3.59 -3.74
N VAL A 104 -13.86 -3.56 -2.85
CA VAL A 104 -13.53 -4.67 -1.96
C VAL A 104 -13.79 -4.25 -0.52
N ASP A 105 -14.60 -5.02 0.18
CA ASP A 105 -14.77 -4.90 1.62
C ASP A 105 -13.65 -5.67 2.33
N ILE A 106 -12.59 -4.96 2.71
CA ILE A 106 -11.43 -5.57 3.39
C ILE A 106 -11.82 -6.19 4.73
N PRO A 107 -12.61 -5.55 5.62
CA PRO A 107 -13.13 -6.18 6.82
C PRO A 107 -13.85 -7.50 6.58
N GLU A 108 -14.75 -7.55 5.61
CA GLU A 108 -15.49 -8.79 5.25
C GLU A 108 -14.54 -9.85 4.69
N LEU A 109 -13.60 -9.46 3.81
CA LEU A 109 -12.60 -10.37 3.28
C LEU A 109 -11.75 -11.00 4.41
N LEU A 110 -11.32 -10.19 5.36
CA LEU A 110 -10.56 -10.63 6.53
C LEU A 110 -11.39 -11.54 7.44
N ALA A 111 -12.67 -11.23 7.64
CA ALA A 111 -13.59 -12.10 8.42
C ALA A 111 -13.72 -13.48 7.78
N ARG A 112 -13.91 -13.54 6.46
CA ARG A 112 -13.96 -14.80 5.69
C ARG A 112 -12.65 -15.56 5.76
N PHE A 113 -11.53 -14.85 5.62
CA PHE A 113 -10.19 -15.45 5.72
C PHE A 113 -9.93 -16.02 7.11
N TYR A 114 -10.27 -15.28 8.16
CA TYR A 114 -10.09 -15.72 9.55
C TYR A 114 -10.97 -16.92 9.90
N ALA A 115 -12.22 -16.93 9.42
CA ALA A 115 -13.12 -18.09 9.59
C ALA A 115 -12.55 -19.35 8.92
N ARG A 116 -11.88 -19.21 7.76
CA ARG A 116 -11.31 -20.33 7.00
C ARG A 116 -9.96 -20.79 7.57
N TYR A 117 -9.15 -19.86 8.11
CA TYR A 117 -7.77 -20.09 8.57
C TYR A 117 -7.56 -19.49 9.98
N PRO A 118 -8.21 -20.00 11.03
CA PRO A 118 -8.27 -19.37 12.35
C PRO A 118 -6.91 -19.37 13.08
N LYS A 119 -5.93 -20.16 12.61
CA LYS A 119 -4.58 -20.23 13.20
C LYS A 119 -3.58 -19.29 12.48
N VAL A 120 -4.00 -18.61 11.44
CA VAL A 120 -3.17 -17.60 10.75
C VAL A 120 -3.29 -16.27 11.48
N ARG A 121 -2.15 -15.69 11.84
CA ARG A 121 -2.08 -14.32 12.32
C ARG A 121 -2.16 -13.37 11.13
N VAL A 122 -3.00 -12.35 11.21
CA VAL A 122 -3.06 -11.30 10.19
C VAL A 122 -2.54 -10.00 10.78
N ALA A 123 -1.49 -9.45 10.15
CA ALA A 123 -1.02 -8.08 10.39
C ALA A 123 -1.57 -7.19 9.28
N PHE A 124 -2.39 -6.20 9.64
CA PHE A 124 -3.06 -5.30 8.69
C PHE A 124 -2.54 -3.88 8.82
N LEU A 125 -2.16 -3.27 7.69
CA LEU A 125 -1.68 -1.89 7.57
C LEU A 125 -2.54 -1.11 6.58
N GLN A 126 -2.94 0.10 6.95
CA GLN A 126 -3.50 1.08 6.01
C GLN A 126 -2.47 2.17 5.70
N ALA A 127 -2.17 2.37 4.41
CA ALA A 127 -1.24 3.38 3.95
C ALA A 127 -1.57 3.79 2.49
N GLY A 128 -0.85 4.76 1.95
CA GLY A 128 -0.99 5.16 0.55
C GLY A 128 -0.33 4.16 -0.42
N THR A 129 -0.76 4.17 -1.68
CA THR A 129 -0.30 3.22 -2.72
C THR A 129 1.22 3.11 -2.81
N LEU A 130 1.94 4.24 -2.84
CA LEU A 130 3.40 4.22 -3.02
C LEU A 130 4.09 3.50 -1.86
N GLU A 131 3.71 3.81 -0.63
CA GLU A 131 4.24 3.17 0.57
C GLU A 131 3.92 1.67 0.58
N LEU A 132 2.67 1.29 0.29
CA LEU A 132 2.26 -0.12 0.23
C LEU A 132 3.05 -0.91 -0.80
N LEU A 133 3.24 -0.36 -2.00
CA LEU A 133 4.03 -1.02 -3.05
C LEU A 133 5.50 -1.16 -2.67
N ASP A 134 6.08 -0.16 -1.98
CA ASP A 134 7.46 -0.24 -1.49
C ASP A 134 7.60 -1.31 -0.40
N LEU A 135 6.62 -1.43 0.51
CA LEU A 135 6.60 -2.48 1.53
C LEU A 135 6.45 -3.89 0.92
N VAL A 136 5.65 -4.07 -0.15
CA VAL A 136 5.58 -5.35 -0.88
C VAL A 136 6.91 -5.66 -1.56
N ARG A 137 7.54 -4.67 -2.22
CA ARG A 137 8.88 -4.86 -2.83
C ARG A 137 9.95 -5.22 -1.80
N ALA A 138 9.86 -4.63 -0.61
CA ALA A 138 10.78 -4.90 0.49
C ALA A 138 10.50 -6.24 1.19
N GLY A 139 9.40 -6.95 0.84
CA GLY A 139 8.98 -8.17 1.52
C GLY A 139 8.48 -7.93 2.95
N GLU A 140 8.08 -6.70 3.27
CA GLU A 140 7.45 -6.33 4.55
C GLU A 140 5.93 -6.58 4.54
N LEU A 141 5.32 -6.55 3.34
CA LEU A 141 3.95 -7.01 3.09
C LEU A 141 3.95 -8.18 2.11
N ASP A 142 3.03 -9.11 2.31
CA ASP A 142 2.83 -10.25 1.42
C ASP A 142 1.85 -9.90 0.29
N VAL A 143 0.88 -9.04 0.59
CA VAL A 143 -0.16 -8.60 -0.36
C VAL A 143 -0.59 -7.18 -0.04
N ALA A 144 -0.88 -6.40 -1.07
CA ALA A 144 -1.43 -5.05 -0.91
C ALA A 144 -2.58 -4.79 -1.90
N PHE A 145 -3.65 -4.18 -1.40
CA PHE A 145 -4.73 -3.62 -2.23
C PHE A 145 -4.41 -2.15 -2.48
N VAL A 146 -4.12 -1.84 -3.73
CA VAL A 146 -3.63 -0.53 -4.15
C VAL A 146 -4.44 0.03 -5.30
N ALA A 147 -4.52 1.34 -5.34
CA ALA A 147 -5.17 2.04 -6.44
C ALA A 147 -4.14 2.68 -7.36
N ASP A 148 -4.51 2.91 -8.63
CA ASP A 148 -3.70 3.61 -9.60
C ASP A 148 -4.57 4.15 -10.76
N SER A 149 -3.95 4.93 -11.64
CA SER A 149 -4.55 5.26 -12.93
C SER A 149 -4.47 4.03 -13.87
N PRO A 150 -5.51 3.76 -14.67
CA PRO A 150 -5.45 2.72 -15.69
C PRO A 150 -4.28 2.89 -16.68
N ASP A 151 -3.87 4.16 -16.88
CA ASP A 151 -2.79 4.53 -17.80
C ASP A 151 -1.43 4.70 -17.09
N ALA A 152 -1.34 4.37 -15.80
CA ALA A 152 -0.08 4.46 -15.07
C ALA A 152 0.95 3.48 -15.67
N PRO A 153 2.19 3.93 -15.92
CA PRO A 153 3.24 3.02 -16.36
C PRO A 153 3.42 1.95 -15.26
N ARG A 154 3.14 0.70 -15.62
CA ARG A 154 3.42 -0.41 -14.73
C ARG A 154 4.92 -0.42 -14.45
N SER A 155 5.28 -0.21 -13.20
CA SER A 155 6.68 -0.20 -12.76
C SER A 155 7.35 -1.49 -13.23
N ASN A 156 8.58 -1.41 -13.76
CA ASN A 156 9.43 -2.55 -14.11
C ASN A 156 9.89 -3.38 -12.89
N ALA A 157 9.36 -3.11 -11.70
CA ALA A 157 9.65 -3.88 -10.51
C ALA A 157 8.91 -5.23 -10.54
N PRO A 158 9.48 -6.28 -9.96
CA PRO A 158 8.95 -7.65 -10.00
C PRO A 158 7.75 -7.82 -9.05
N LEU A 159 6.67 -7.08 -9.29
CA LEU A 159 5.39 -7.25 -8.59
C LEU A 159 4.35 -7.82 -9.55
N ALA A 160 3.64 -8.84 -9.11
CA ALA A 160 2.46 -9.32 -9.78
C ALA A 160 1.28 -8.40 -9.43
N HIS A 161 0.57 -7.90 -10.43
CA HIS A 161 -0.64 -7.09 -10.27
C HIS A 161 -1.83 -7.80 -10.91
N ARG A 162 -2.90 -7.96 -10.13
CA ARG A 162 -4.19 -8.41 -10.63
C ARG A 162 -5.19 -7.27 -10.47
N VAL A 163 -5.69 -6.75 -11.59
CA VAL A 163 -6.77 -5.74 -11.61
C VAL A 163 -8.06 -6.37 -11.09
N LEU A 164 -8.71 -5.70 -10.15
CA LEU A 164 -9.98 -6.11 -9.55
C LEU A 164 -11.15 -5.29 -10.12
N ALA A 165 -10.95 -3.99 -10.33
CA ALA A 165 -11.96 -3.11 -10.89
C ALA A 165 -11.31 -1.87 -11.53
N THR A 166 -12.04 -1.26 -12.47
CA THR A 166 -11.72 0.06 -13.02
C THR A 166 -12.99 0.89 -13.00
N GLU A 167 -12.93 2.06 -12.34
CA GLU A 167 -14.07 2.93 -12.12
C GLU A 167 -13.77 4.34 -12.61
N PRO A 168 -14.77 5.05 -13.13
CA PRO A 168 -14.60 6.45 -13.50
C PRO A 168 -14.51 7.35 -12.26
N MET A 169 -13.74 8.42 -12.37
CA MET A 169 -13.78 9.52 -11.42
C MET A 169 -15.06 10.35 -11.63
N VAL A 170 -15.63 10.81 -10.53
CA VAL A 170 -16.82 11.68 -10.48
C VAL A 170 -16.55 12.88 -9.58
N ALA A 171 -17.23 13.99 -9.82
CA ALA A 171 -17.19 15.12 -8.90
C ALA A 171 -18.26 14.96 -7.81
N LEU A 172 -17.88 15.29 -6.58
CA LEU A 172 -18.78 15.40 -5.43
C LEU A 172 -18.88 16.84 -4.99
N CYS A 173 -20.11 17.31 -4.78
CA CYS A 173 -20.37 18.62 -4.19
C CYS A 173 -21.56 18.59 -3.22
N SER A 174 -21.67 19.63 -2.39
CA SER A 174 -22.85 19.83 -1.55
C SER A 174 -24.08 20.10 -2.42
N PRO A 175 -25.29 19.70 -2.00
CA PRO A 175 -26.55 20.05 -2.70
C PRO A 175 -26.80 21.57 -2.79
N HIS A 176 -26.10 22.36 -1.98
CA HIS A 176 -26.16 23.82 -1.99
C HIS A 176 -25.14 24.47 -2.95
N SER A 177 -24.23 23.69 -3.56
CA SER A 177 -23.28 24.19 -4.56
C SER A 177 -24.01 24.61 -5.83
N VAL A 178 -23.45 25.60 -6.54
CA VAL A 178 -23.94 25.99 -7.87
C VAL A 178 -23.84 24.85 -8.87
N LEU A 179 -22.87 23.94 -8.69
CA LEU A 179 -22.69 22.75 -9.52
C LEU A 179 -23.83 21.75 -9.35
N ALA A 180 -24.49 21.70 -8.21
CA ALA A 180 -25.56 20.74 -7.91
C ALA A 180 -26.79 20.85 -8.87
N LYS A 181 -26.93 21.97 -9.57
CA LYS A 181 -27.99 22.19 -10.56
C LYS A 181 -27.67 21.60 -11.93
N ARG A 182 -26.47 21.09 -12.14
CA ARG A 182 -26.00 20.54 -13.40
C ARG A 182 -26.22 19.02 -13.43
N SER A 183 -26.36 18.48 -14.64
CA SER A 183 -26.40 17.02 -14.86
C SER A 183 -25.00 16.43 -15.04
N ARG A 184 -24.03 17.25 -15.42
CA ARG A 184 -22.62 16.94 -15.63
C ARG A 184 -21.80 18.18 -15.29
N VAL A 185 -20.49 18.03 -15.10
CA VAL A 185 -19.59 19.13 -14.79
C VAL A 185 -18.42 19.16 -15.77
N SER A 186 -18.13 20.34 -16.31
CA SER A 186 -16.95 20.56 -17.15
C SER A 186 -15.70 20.82 -16.31
N TRP A 187 -14.53 20.69 -16.94
CA TRP A 187 -13.25 21.00 -16.29
C TRP A 187 -13.10 22.49 -16.00
N GLU A 188 -13.68 23.34 -16.83
CA GLU A 188 -13.72 24.79 -16.66
C GLU A 188 -14.61 25.19 -15.48
N ASP A 189 -15.72 24.47 -15.24
CA ASP A 189 -16.54 24.68 -14.06
C ASP A 189 -15.73 24.32 -12.79
N LEU A 190 -15.02 23.20 -12.82
CA LEU A 190 -14.19 22.74 -11.71
C LEU A 190 -13.02 23.70 -11.41
N ALA A 191 -12.46 24.36 -12.41
CA ALA A 191 -11.37 25.33 -12.24
C ALA A 191 -11.72 26.49 -11.31
N ASN A 192 -13.01 26.81 -11.17
CA ASN A 192 -13.50 27.89 -10.33
C ASN A 192 -13.89 27.46 -8.91
N GLU A 193 -13.75 26.19 -8.59
CA GLU A 193 -14.16 25.65 -7.30
C GLU A 193 -12.95 25.46 -6.36
N VAL A 194 -13.22 25.55 -5.06
CA VAL A 194 -12.27 25.16 -4.03
C VAL A 194 -12.26 23.65 -3.91
N PHE A 195 -11.07 23.05 -3.86
CA PHE A 195 -10.92 21.60 -3.74
C PHE A 195 -10.56 21.15 -2.34
N VAL A 196 -11.17 20.03 -1.95
CA VAL A 196 -10.72 19.13 -0.90
C VAL A 196 -10.15 17.88 -1.59
N ASP A 197 -8.90 17.49 -1.32
CA ASP A 197 -8.28 16.32 -1.94
C ASP A 197 -7.38 15.59 -0.94
N PHE A 198 -6.88 14.45 -1.34
CA PHE A 198 -6.00 13.63 -0.51
C PHE A 198 -4.56 14.11 -0.50
N HIS A 199 -3.79 13.60 0.46
CA HIS A 199 -2.34 13.79 0.51
C HIS A 199 -1.65 13.19 -0.73
N LEU A 200 -0.45 13.69 -1.07
CA LEU A 200 0.32 13.29 -2.26
C LEU A 200 0.66 11.79 -2.33
N SER A 201 0.66 11.08 -1.21
CA SER A 201 0.91 9.63 -1.16
C SER A 201 -0.26 8.78 -1.67
N TRP A 202 -1.42 9.37 -1.93
CA TRP A 202 -2.62 8.67 -2.40
C TRP A 202 -2.74 8.70 -3.91
N ALA A 203 -3.09 7.55 -4.50
CA ALA A 203 -3.27 7.43 -5.95
C ALA A 203 -4.33 8.41 -6.49
N MET A 204 -5.43 8.62 -5.77
CA MET A 204 -6.49 9.57 -6.17
C MET A 204 -5.94 10.97 -6.38
N ARG A 205 -5.02 11.44 -5.52
CA ARG A 205 -4.40 12.74 -5.68
C ARG A 205 -3.56 12.82 -6.95
N ALA A 206 -2.75 11.81 -7.23
CA ALA A 206 -1.94 11.77 -8.45
C ALA A 206 -2.80 11.72 -9.72
N ILE A 207 -3.91 10.97 -9.70
CA ILE A 207 -4.87 10.90 -10.79
C ILE A 207 -5.49 12.28 -11.04
N ASN A 208 -5.92 12.96 -9.98
CA ASN A 208 -6.51 14.30 -10.08
C ASN A 208 -5.51 15.32 -10.61
N ASP A 209 -4.30 15.38 -10.04
CA ASP A 209 -3.25 16.31 -10.48
C ASP A 209 -2.91 16.10 -11.96
N LYS A 210 -2.76 14.85 -12.41
CA LYS A 210 -2.51 14.49 -13.80
C LYS A 210 -3.67 14.97 -14.71
N ALA A 211 -4.91 14.70 -14.31
CA ALA A 211 -6.08 15.04 -15.11
C ALA A 211 -6.24 16.56 -15.35
N PHE A 212 -5.94 17.36 -14.33
CA PHE A 212 -5.92 18.82 -14.47
C PHE A 212 -4.73 19.32 -15.30
N ALA A 213 -3.53 18.76 -15.05
CA ALA A 213 -2.31 19.13 -15.77
C ALA A 213 -2.40 18.86 -17.28
N GLU A 214 -2.94 17.72 -17.70
CA GLU A 214 -3.12 17.34 -19.09
C GLU A 214 -4.05 18.31 -19.86
N ARG A 215 -4.90 19.03 -19.13
CA ARG A 215 -5.83 20.03 -19.69
C ARG A 215 -5.32 21.47 -19.56
N GLY A 216 -4.15 21.65 -18.94
CA GLY A 216 -3.61 22.99 -18.67
C GLY A 216 -4.45 23.81 -17.69
N ILE A 217 -5.25 23.16 -16.84
CA ILE A 217 -6.15 23.80 -15.88
C ILE A 217 -5.53 23.73 -14.49
N SER A 218 -5.43 24.85 -13.81
CA SER A 218 -5.10 24.90 -12.38
C SER A 218 -6.35 24.76 -11.52
N ARG A 219 -6.23 24.15 -10.35
CA ARG A 219 -7.30 24.04 -9.35
C ARG A 219 -6.92 24.73 -8.05
N ASP A 220 -7.90 25.31 -7.36
CA ASP A 220 -7.72 25.92 -6.04
C ASP A 220 -7.81 24.83 -4.95
N LEU A 221 -6.69 24.17 -4.67
CA LEU A 221 -6.60 23.15 -3.64
C LEU A 221 -6.31 23.81 -2.29
N ARG A 222 -7.30 23.88 -1.40
CA ARG A 222 -7.16 24.50 -0.08
C ARG A 222 -7.06 23.50 1.06
N PHE A 223 -7.65 22.32 0.89
CA PHE A 223 -7.72 21.33 1.97
C PHE A 223 -7.12 20.01 1.50
N THR A 224 -6.21 19.49 2.30
CA THR A 224 -5.61 18.18 2.09
C THR A 224 -5.92 17.29 3.29
N VAL A 225 -6.48 16.10 3.03
CA VAL A 225 -6.91 15.14 4.06
C VAL A 225 -6.25 13.78 3.84
N ASN A 226 -6.27 12.95 4.88
CA ASN A 226 -5.71 11.60 4.84
C ASN A 226 -6.77 10.50 4.92
N ASP A 227 -8.05 10.86 4.97
CA ASP A 227 -9.14 9.89 5.06
C ASP A 227 -10.41 10.37 4.36
N VAL A 228 -11.19 9.41 3.89
CA VAL A 228 -12.42 9.64 3.12
C VAL A 228 -13.53 10.27 3.98
N HIS A 229 -13.62 9.94 5.26
CA HIS A 229 -14.68 10.48 6.13
C HIS A 229 -14.53 11.98 6.28
N THR A 230 -13.31 12.45 6.60
CA THR A 230 -13.00 13.88 6.69
C THR A 230 -13.26 14.59 5.35
N LEU A 231 -12.89 13.97 4.21
CA LEU A 231 -13.18 14.53 2.89
C LEU A 231 -14.68 14.74 2.69
N LEU A 232 -15.48 13.70 2.91
CA LEU A 232 -16.93 13.75 2.74
C LEU A 232 -17.58 14.76 3.69
N ASP A 233 -17.15 14.80 4.95
CA ASP A 233 -17.61 15.76 5.95
C ASP A 233 -17.35 17.21 5.54
N MET A 234 -16.18 17.49 4.97
CA MET A 234 -15.84 18.83 4.45
C MET A 234 -16.75 19.24 3.29
N ILE A 235 -17.06 18.30 2.40
CA ILE A 235 -17.97 18.58 1.26
C ILE A 235 -19.39 18.82 1.77
N HIS A 236 -19.88 18.07 2.73
CA HIS A 236 -21.17 18.31 3.38
C HIS A 236 -21.25 19.72 3.99
N ARG A 237 -20.16 20.21 4.54
CA ARG A 237 -20.05 21.55 5.15
C ARG A 237 -19.75 22.65 4.13
N GLN A 238 -19.80 22.36 2.83
CA GLN A 238 -19.59 23.33 1.73
C GLN A 238 -18.19 23.96 1.73
N LEU A 239 -17.18 23.25 2.22
CA LEU A 239 -15.80 23.74 2.21
C LEU A 239 -15.11 23.60 0.86
N GLY A 240 -15.71 22.85 -0.08
CA GLY A 240 -15.21 22.65 -1.43
C GLY A 240 -15.89 21.50 -2.16
N VAL A 241 -15.28 21.10 -3.27
CA VAL A 241 -15.65 19.95 -4.08
C VAL A 241 -14.52 18.92 -4.09
N ALA A 242 -14.80 17.67 -4.45
CA ALA A 242 -13.78 16.65 -4.64
C ALA A 242 -14.00 15.86 -5.92
N LEU A 243 -12.91 15.31 -6.49
CA LEU A 243 -12.97 14.25 -7.48
C LEU A 243 -12.58 12.92 -6.81
N VAL A 244 -13.49 11.97 -6.90
CA VAL A 244 -13.33 10.64 -6.27
C VAL A 244 -13.80 9.54 -7.22
N PRO A 245 -13.33 8.29 -7.07
CA PRO A 245 -13.90 7.17 -7.80
C PRO A 245 -15.38 6.95 -7.41
N ARG A 246 -16.19 6.55 -8.37
CA ARG A 246 -17.64 6.32 -8.17
C ARG A 246 -17.97 5.47 -6.93
N PRO A 247 -17.25 4.39 -6.57
CA PRO A 247 -17.55 3.62 -5.37
C PRO A 247 -17.47 4.42 -4.06
N ILE A 248 -16.62 5.43 -3.97
CA ILE A 248 -16.59 6.33 -2.80
C ILE A 248 -17.85 7.19 -2.74
N ALA A 249 -18.31 7.69 -3.89
CA ALA A 249 -19.55 8.46 -3.99
C ALA A 249 -20.81 7.65 -3.65
N SER A 250 -20.72 6.33 -3.69
CA SER A 250 -21.83 5.42 -3.35
C SER A 250 -21.85 4.96 -1.89
N LYS A 251 -20.91 5.45 -1.05
CA LYS A 251 -20.87 5.10 0.37
C LYS A 251 -22.01 5.77 1.16
N PRO A 252 -22.51 5.13 2.24
CA PRO A 252 -23.53 5.75 3.10
C PRO A 252 -23.14 7.14 3.60
N GLN A 253 -21.85 7.38 3.87
CA GLN A 253 -21.33 8.68 4.33
C GLN A 253 -21.38 9.77 3.25
N ALA A 254 -21.56 9.41 1.98
CA ALA A 254 -21.76 10.36 0.88
C ALA A 254 -23.26 10.65 0.63
N GLU A 255 -24.17 10.03 1.41
CA GLU A 255 -25.60 10.28 1.27
C GLU A 255 -25.92 11.76 1.43
N GLY A 256 -26.75 12.29 0.52
CA GLY A 256 -27.07 13.73 0.49
C GLY A 256 -26.10 14.61 -0.28
N LEU A 257 -24.93 14.10 -0.69
CA LEU A 257 -24.05 14.80 -1.64
C LEU A 257 -24.53 14.59 -3.08
N VAL A 258 -24.20 15.54 -3.94
CA VAL A 258 -24.51 15.47 -5.37
C VAL A 258 -23.32 14.88 -6.09
N VAL A 259 -23.58 13.82 -6.87
CA VAL A 259 -22.59 13.10 -7.68
C VAL A 259 -22.75 13.54 -9.12
N LEU A 260 -21.72 14.14 -9.70
CA LEU A 260 -21.73 14.66 -11.05
C LEU A 260 -20.71 13.92 -11.92
N PRO A 261 -21.15 13.30 -13.03
CA PRO A 261 -20.24 12.80 -14.04
C PRO A 261 -19.42 13.96 -14.64
N LEU A 262 -18.16 13.68 -14.96
CA LEU A 262 -17.31 14.62 -15.69
C LEU A 262 -17.67 14.66 -17.17
N ASP A 263 -17.55 15.83 -17.78
CA ASP A 263 -17.68 15.99 -19.22
C ASP A 263 -16.47 15.41 -19.96
N GLY A 264 -16.71 14.90 -21.18
CA GLY A 264 -15.71 14.31 -22.06
C GLY A 264 -15.93 12.82 -22.31
N GLU A 265 -15.31 12.32 -23.39
CA GLU A 265 -15.45 10.92 -23.83
C GLU A 265 -14.75 9.93 -22.87
N ARG A 266 -13.69 10.36 -22.17
CA ARG A 266 -12.91 9.54 -21.24
C ARG A 266 -12.63 10.31 -19.95
N PRO A 267 -13.46 10.16 -18.93
CA PRO A 267 -13.12 10.68 -17.60
C PRO A 267 -11.87 9.96 -17.07
N PRO A 268 -11.10 10.61 -16.19
CA PRO A 268 -10.01 9.94 -15.50
C PRO A 268 -10.50 8.65 -14.87
N GLY A 269 -9.72 7.58 -15.01
CA GLY A 269 -10.04 6.28 -14.42
C GLY A 269 -9.28 6.07 -13.12
N TRP A 270 -9.87 5.30 -12.24
CA TRP A 270 -9.27 4.78 -11.03
C TRP A 270 -9.34 3.24 -11.09
N THR A 271 -8.20 2.58 -10.93
CA THR A 271 -8.09 1.13 -11.00
C THR A 271 -7.67 0.58 -9.65
N LEU A 272 -8.46 -0.34 -9.10
CA LEU A 272 -8.09 -1.12 -7.94
C LEU A 272 -7.39 -2.40 -8.39
N SER A 273 -6.24 -2.66 -7.79
CA SER A 273 -5.45 -3.87 -8.02
C SER A 273 -5.03 -4.51 -6.71
N VAL A 274 -4.82 -5.82 -6.73
CA VAL A 274 -4.06 -6.51 -5.71
C VAL A 274 -2.63 -6.71 -6.24
N ALA A 275 -1.64 -6.33 -5.43
CA ALA A 275 -0.21 -6.47 -5.70
C ALA A 275 0.40 -7.50 -4.74
N THR A 276 1.22 -8.40 -5.29
CA THR A 276 2.02 -9.40 -4.55
C THR A 276 3.43 -9.43 -5.11
N ALA A 277 4.38 -9.99 -4.38
CA ALA A 277 5.72 -10.23 -4.91
C ALA A 277 5.66 -11.23 -6.08
N SER A 278 6.42 -10.97 -7.16
CA SER A 278 6.49 -11.89 -8.28
C SER A 278 7.18 -13.19 -7.88
N GLY A 279 6.58 -14.33 -8.24
CA GLY A 279 7.14 -15.66 -7.96
C GLY A 279 6.67 -16.27 -6.64
N GLU A 280 5.66 -15.71 -5.98
CA GLU A 280 5.01 -16.38 -4.86
C GLU A 280 4.42 -17.74 -5.28
N ALA A 281 4.65 -18.75 -4.43
CA ALA A 281 4.13 -20.08 -4.66
C ALA A 281 2.58 -20.09 -4.63
N ASP A 282 1.95 -20.90 -5.49
CA ASP A 282 0.48 -21.07 -5.59
C ASP A 282 -0.22 -21.45 -4.26
N ALA A 283 0.54 -21.76 -3.21
CA ALA A 283 0.04 -22.13 -1.89
C ALA A 283 0.28 -21.07 -0.81
N SER A 284 0.73 -19.85 -1.17
CA SER A 284 1.00 -18.78 -0.19
C SER A 284 -0.29 -18.31 0.52
N LEU A 285 -0.14 -17.74 1.73
CA LEU A 285 -1.27 -17.14 2.46
C LEU A 285 -1.88 -15.96 1.68
N ALA A 286 -1.03 -15.21 0.96
CA ALA A 286 -1.48 -14.14 0.07
C ALA A 286 -2.36 -14.67 -1.05
N GLN A 287 -1.95 -15.76 -1.72
CA GLN A 287 -2.75 -16.39 -2.77
C GLN A 287 -4.11 -16.91 -2.24
N ARG A 288 -4.10 -17.56 -1.06
CA ARG A 288 -5.33 -18.02 -0.40
C ARG A 288 -6.30 -16.89 -0.05
N LEU A 289 -5.78 -15.70 0.34
CA LEU A 289 -6.60 -14.52 0.54
C LEU A 289 -7.19 -14.02 -0.79
N VAL A 290 -6.37 -13.94 -1.84
CA VAL A 290 -6.78 -13.46 -3.18
C VAL A 290 -7.83 -14.38 -3.81
N GLU A 291 -7.79 -15.68 -3.55
CA GLU A 291 -8.81 -16.66 -3.99
C GLU A 291 -10.18 -16.39 -3.35
N LEU A 292 -10.26 -15.80 -2.18
CA LEU A 292 -11.52 -15.43 -1.54
C LEU A 292 -12.19 -14.19 -2.16
N LEU A 293 -11.54 -13.50 -3.09
CA LEU A 293 -12.12 -12.39 -3.85
C LEU A 293 -13.06 -12.85 -4.98
N ALA A 294 -13.07 -14.15 -5.27
CA ALA A 294 -13.85 -14.75 -6.34
C ALA A 294 -15.33 -14.96 -5.93
#